data_f4ebaa6746421b9267c078ba1342e908
#
_entry.id   f4ebaa6746421b9267c078ba1342e908
#
_cell.length_a   1.000
_cell.length_b   1.000
_cell.length_c   1.000
_cell.angle_alpha   90.00
_cell.angle_beta   90.00
_cell.angle_gamma   90.00
#
_symmetry.space_group_name_H-M   'P 1'
#
loop_
_entity.id
_entity.type
_entity.pdbx_description
1 polymer ?
#
loop_
_entity_poly.entity_id
_entity_poly.type
_entity_poly.pdbx_seq_one_letter_code
_entity_poly.pdbx_strand_id
1 'polypeptide(L)'
;MKTTNSFIAVSLSLGLMVSSPFTQASGFQLAEYSATGLGRAYAGEAAIADNASAQWRNPALLTYLQGTQFSAGAVYVNPNVDVDGEVAGSIEAKSDDYVNDAVVPNLYLSHKYNDQFYVGLAFGTNYGMITDLGSNFSASHLGNKAKVETIEANLNLGYQLTKAVSLGGGLRYITGEGHFGGSLGGTTLKYMEGDDTALGWQIGTAWQINPNHRIGIAYKSAVDLTLAGHAEGLAYGGTLPGSMDITLPATAELATFHQLTQRWAVHTSFNWTDWSTFDKLVANVGYTDPIKIENWRDSYRFALGTTYALSNTLTLRSGLAYDTSAVSDSDRTITIPEIDRTWFSIGASYAFNTQLNFDIGATYVYTKDAHIIESDEDLGVGSFEGNVSGNIIIFGLQANYVF
;
A
#
# COMPACT_ATOMS: atom_id res chain seq x y z
N MET A 1 -21.34 -43.20 -40.29
CA MET A 1 -20.69 -43.07 -38.97
C MET A 1 -20.80 -41.59 -38.53
N LYS A 2 -21.65 -41.33 -37.56
CA LYS A 2 -21.85 -39.97 -37.02
C LYS A 2 -20.93 -39.82 -35.80
N THR A 3 -20.01 -38.88 -35.87
CA THR A 3 -19.18 -38.47 -34.72
C THR A 3 -19.90 -37.39 -33.94
N THR A 4 -20.35 -37.71 -32.74
CA THR A 4 -20.96 -36.80 -31.77
C THR A 4 -19.86 -36.04 -31.01
N ASN A 5 -19.79 -34.72 -31.20
CA ASN A 5 -18.97 -33.84 -30.39
C ASN A 5 -19.71 -33.59 -29.06
N SER A 6 -19.16 -34.10 -27.96
CA SER A 6 -19.63 -33.79 -26.62
C SER A 6 -19.02 -32.47 -26.18
N PHE A 7 -19.84 -31.43 -26.10
CA PHE A 7 -19.52 -30.19 -25.37
C PHE A 7 -19.67 -30.46 -23.87
N ILE A 8 -18.58 -30.42 -23.15
CA ILE A 8 -18.60 -30.37 -21.67
C ILE A 8 -18.90 -28.91 -21.26
N ALA A 9 -20.16 -28.68 -20.90
CA ALA A 9 -20.55 -27.43 -20.22
C ALA A 9 -20.11 -27.53 -18.77
N VAL A 10 -19.06 -26.78 -18.40
CA VAL A 10 -18.69 -26.52 -17.00
C VAL A 10 -19.62 -25.44 -16.48
N SER A 11 -20.68 -25.84 -15.81
CA SER A 11 -21.58 -24.96 -15.06
C SER A 11 -20.85 -24.46 -13.80
N LEU A 12 -20.41 -23.21 -13.83
CA LEU A 12 -19.91 -22.49 -12.66
C LEU A 12 -21.13 -22.08 -11.80
N SER A 13 -21.48 -22.92 -10.83
CA SER A 13 -22.46 -22.56 -9.81
C SER A 13 -21.81 -21.58 -8.83
N LEU A 14 -22.02 -20.29 -9.07
CA LEU A 14 -21.67 -19.21 -8.13
C LEU A 14 -22.67 -19.30 -6.97
N GLY A 15 -22.29 -20.00 -5.92
CA GLY A 15 -23.04 -20.00 -4.66
C GLY A 15 -22.95 -18.60 -4.06
N LEU A 16 -24.06 -17.87 -4.06
CA LEU A 16 -24.28 -16.67 -3.26
C LEU A 16 -24.21 -17.07 -1.77
N MET A 17 -23.02 -17.02 -1.19
CA MET A 17 -22.89 -16.91 0.26
C MET A 17 -23.23 -15.47 0.62
N VAL A 18 -24.43 -15.25 1.15
CA VAL A 18 -24.80 -14.05 1.89
C VAL A 18 -24.01 -14.13 3.19
N SER A 19 -22.79 -13.63 3.19
CA SER A 19 -22.01 -13.36 4.40
C SER A 19 -22.31 -11.94 4.87
N SER A 20 -22.52 -11.81 6.17
CA SER A 20 -22.63 -10.55 6.91
C SER A 20 -21.52 -9.57 6.48
N PRO A 21 -21.76 -8.25 6.47
CA PRO A 21 -20.77 -7.27 6.07
C PRO A 21 -19.65 -7.21 7.12
N PHE A 22 -18.55 -7.88 6.85
CA PHE A 22 -17.28 -7.59 7.51
C PHE A 22 -16.58 -6.53 6.65
N THR A 23 -16.39 -5.35 7.21
CA THR A 23 -15.80 -4.18 6.55
C THR A 23 -14.37 -3.99 7.03
N GLN A 24 -13.37 -3.81 6.13
CA GLN A 24 -11.97 -3.63 6.54
C GLN A 24 -10.96 -3.23 5.41
N ALA A 25 -9.99 -2.29 5.60
CA ALA A 25 -9.00 -1.73 4.65
C ALA A 25 -7.50 -1.72 5.10
N SER A 26 -6.53 -1.24 4.32
CA SER A 26 -5.12 -1.68 4.34
C SER A 26 -4.06 -0.79 5.03
N GLY A 27 -4.33 -0.14 6.17
CA GLY A 27 -3.33 0.57 6.98
C GLY A 27 -2.61 1.73 6.27
N PHE A 28 -1.44 2.07 6.75
CA PHE A 28 -0.54 3.06 6.14
C PHE A 28 0.38 2.47 5.04
N GLN A 29 0.05 1.29 4.49
CA GLN A 29 0.74 0.72 3.35
C GLN A 29 0.35 1.45 2.07
N LEU A 30 1.35 1.82 1.26
CA LEU A 30 1.17 2.49 -0.03
C LEU A 30 1.18 1.48 -1.19
N ALA A 31 0.23 1.65 -2.12
CA ALA A 31 0.21 0.93 -3.39
C ALA A 31 0.84 1.77 -4.54
N GLU A 32 1.17 3.02 -4.33
CA GLU A 32 1.44 4.08 -5.29
C GLU A 32 2.87 4.04 -5.86
N TYR A 33 3.34 2.87 -6.31
CA TYR A 33 4.71 2.68 -6.82
C TYR A 33 4.84 2.78 -8.35
N SER A 34 3.76 2.89 -9.13
CA SER A 34 3.83 3.11 -10.58
C SER A 34 2.55 3.70 -11.14
N ALA A 35 2.67 4.62 -12.13
CA ALA A 35 1.52 5.16 -12.85
C ALA A 35 0.89 4.10 -13.78
N THR A 36 1.69 3.15 -14.28
CA THR A 36 1.22 2.03 -15.11
C THR A 36 0.28 1.12 -14.31
N GLY A 37 0.68 0.73 -13.09
CA GLY A 37 -0.14 -0.07 -12.17
C GLY A 37 -1.36 0.67 -11.67
N LEU A 38 -1.22 1.97 -11.34
CA LEU A 38 -2.32 2.83 -10.90
C LEU A 38 -3.49 2.80 -11.89
N GLY A 39 -3.21 2.85 -13.19
CA GLY A 39 -4.25 2.85 -14.24
C GLY A 39 -5.12 1.59 -14.29
N ARG A 40 -4.77 0.51 -13.57
CA ARG A 40 -5.56 -0.73 -13.45
C ARG A 40 -5.83 -1.13 -12.01
N ALA A 41 -5.79 -0.17 -11.08
CA ALA A 41 -5.93 -0.41 -9.64
C ALA A 41 -4.95 -1.48 -9.12
N TYR A 42 -3.73 -1.52 -9.67
CA TYR A 42 -2.67 -2.48 -9.33
C TYR A 42 -3.09 -3.96 -9.47
N ALA A 43 -4.06 -4.26 -10.32
CA ALA A 43 -4.44 -5.63 -10.62
C ALA A 43 -3.37 -6.33 -11.48
N GLY A 44 -2.96 -7.54 -11.09
CA GLY A 44 -2.05 -8.38 -11.87
C GLY A 44 -0.56 -8.09 -11.62
N GLU A 45 -0.20 -7.28 -10.65
CA GLU A 45 1.16 -6.74 -10.49
C GLU A 45 2.23 -7.82 -10.26
N ALA A 46 1.93 -8.89 -9.52
CA ALA A 46 2.89 -9.99 -9.38
C ALA A 46 3.02 -10.88 -10.64
N ALA A 47 2.17 -10.66 -11.68
CA ALA A 47 2.16 -11.44 -12.91
C ALA A 47 2.45 -10.64 -14.19
N ILE A 48 2.48 -9.29 -14.14
CA ILE A 48 2.62 -8.43 -15.32
C ILE A 48 4.00 -7.77 -15.33
N ALA A 49 4.66 -7.78 -16.49
CA ALA A 49 5.96 -7.14 -16.70
C ALA A 49 5.87 -6.10 -17.82
N ASP A 50 5.19 -4.98 -17.56
CA ASP A 50 5.06 -3.88 -18.54
C ASP A 50 6.37 -3.11 -18.74
N ASN A 51 7.11 -2.86 -17.65
CA ASN A 51 8.34 -2.08 -17.61
C ASN A 51 9.16 -2.40 -16.35
N ALA A 52 10.24 -1.67 -16.10
CA ALA A 52 11.18 -1.95 -15.00
C ALA A 52 10.54 -1.87 -13.60
N SER A 53 9.36 -1.24 -13.42
CA SER A 53 8.67 -1.17 -12.13
C SER A 53 8.11 -2.53 -11.66
N ALA A 54 7.92 -3.49 -12.56
CA ALA A 54 7.39 -4.82 -12.22
C ALA A 54 8.19 -5.54 -11.12
N GLN A 55 9.51 -5.29 -11.06
CA GLN A 55 10.40 -5.85 -10.04
C GLN A 55 10.05 -5.42 -8.60
N TRP A 56 9.34 -4.29 -8.43
CA TRP A 56 8.94 -3.78 -7.12
C TRP A 56 7.99 -4.76 -6.42
N ARG A 57 7.08 -5.35 -7.16
CA ARG A 57 6.14 -6.36 -6.63
C ARG A 57 6.69 -7.77 -6.72
N ASN A 58 7.28 -8.14 -7.86
CA ASN A 58 7.77 -9.50 -8.07
C ASN A 58 9.11 -9.48 -8.83
N PRO A 59 10.24 -9.74 -8.17
CA PRO A 59 11.56 -9.74 -8.83
C PRO A 59 11.70 -10.82 -9.91
N ALA A 60 10.88 -11.89 -9.91
CA ALA A 60 10.87 -12.88 -10.98
C ALA A 60 10.45 -12.30 -12.35
N LEU A 61 9.70 -11.18 -12.34
CA LEU A 61 9.26 -10.50 -13.56
C LEU A 61 10.39 -9.82 -14.34
N LEU A 62 11.56 -9.61 -13.73
CA LEU A 62 12.76 -9.15 -14.42
C LEU A 62 13.08 -10.03 -15.64
N THR A 63 12.79 -11.33 -15.58
CA THR A 63 13.08 -12.28 -16.68
C THR A 63 12.25 -12.06 -17.94
N TYR A 64 11.18 -11.30 -17.87
CA TYR A 64 10.33 -10.92 -19.00
C TYR A 64 10.74 -9.59 -19.66
N LEU A 65 11.67 -8.84 -19.03
CA LEU A 65 12.16 -7.56 -19.54
C LEU A 65 13.38 -7.78 -20.43
N GLN A 66 13.41 -7.10 -21.56
CA GLN A 66 14.50 -7.25 -22.52
C GLN A 66 15.49 -6.07 -22.45
N GLY A 67 16.78 -6.36 -22.67
CA GLY A 67 17.81 -5.32 -22.69
C GLY A 67 18.01 -4.64 -21.33
N THR A 68 18.27 -3.35 -21.39
CA THR A 68 18.31 -2.46 -20.22
C THR A 68 17.08 -1.56 -20.28
N GLN A 69 16.34 -1.48 -19.18
CA GLN A 69 15.16 -0.62 -19.09
C GLN A 69 15.26 0.27 -17.86
N PHE A 70 14.79 1.50 -18.02
CA PHE A 70 14.69 2.50 -16.97
C PHE A 70 13.26 3.02 -16.90
N SER A 71 12.72 3.11 -15.69
CA SER A 71 11.41 3.70 -15.43
C SER A 71 11.55 4.71 -14.30
N ALA A 72 10.99 5.89 -14.47
CA ALA A 72 10.93 6.93 -13.44
C ALA A 72 9.57 7.60 -13.45
N GLY A 73 9.01 7.82 -12.27
CA GLY A 73 7.71 8.41 -12.13
C GLY A 73 7.47 9.00 -10.74
N ALA A 74 6.29 9.58 -10.60
CA ALA A 74 5.76 10.02 -9.32
C ALA A 74 4.25 9.85 -9.30
N VAL A 75 3.73 9.55 -8.13
CA VAL A 75 2.30 9.46 -7.86
C VAL A 75 1.94 10.50 -6.80
N TYR A 76 1.01 11.39 -7.12
CA TYR A 76 0.43 12.35 -6.19
C TYR A 76 -0.81 11.74 -5.55
N VAL A 77 -0.88 11.77 -4.24
CA VAL A 77 -1.97 11.26 -3.40
C VAL A 77 -2.56 12.44 -2.65
N ASN A 78 -3.85 12.67 -2.82
CA ASN A 78 -4.59 13.73 -2.14
C ASN A 78 -5.75 13.07 -1.36
N PRO A 79 -5.55 12.76 -0.07
CA PRO A 79 -6.61 12.33 0.81
C PRO A 79 -7.46 13.55 1.20
N ASN A 80 -8.78 13.38 1.22
CA ASN A 80 -9.71 14.33 1.81
C ASN A 80 -10.44 13.56 2.91
N VAL A 81 -9.95 13.63 4.12
CA VAL A 81 -10.44 12.84 5.27
C VAL A 81 -10.80 13.77 6.41
N ASP A 82 -12.05 13.65 6.87
CA ASP A 82 -12.63 14.45 7.92
C ASP A 82 -12.97 13.58 9.14
N VAL A 83 -12.86 14.14 10.33
CA VAL A 83 -13.40 13.56 11.56
C VAL A 83 -14.35 14.53 12.24
N ASP A 84 -15.50 14.03 12.68
CA ASP A 84 -16.54 14.80 13.35
C ASP A 84 -17.13 13.97 14.49
N GLY A 85 -17.23 14.54 15.70
CA GLY A 85 -17.75 13.87 16.88
C GLY A 85 -17.73 14.74 18.11
N GLU A 86 -17.81 14.10 19.28
CA GLU A 86 -17.86 14.76 20.58
C GLU A 86 -16.89 14.12 21.57
N VAL A 87 -16.32 14.95 22.44
CA VAL A 87 -15.56 14.51 23.63
C VAL A 87 -16.48 14.61 24.85
N ALA A 88 -16.44 13.58 25.70
CA ALA A 88 -17.24 13.49 26.92
C ALA A 88 -18.76 13.71 26.68
N GLY A 89 -19.24 13.36 25.47
CA GLY A 89 -20.66 13.45 25.09
C GLY A 89 -21.23 14.85 24.95
N SER A 90 -20.42 15.89 24.85
CA SER A 90 -20.92 17.26 24.78
C SER A 90 -19.97 18.31 24.19
N ILE A 91 -18.69 18.03 24.05
CA ILE A 91 -17.71 18.97 23.51
C ILE A 91 -17.45 18.60 22.06
N GLU A 92 -17.86 19.42 21.13
CA GLU A 92 -17.61 19.22 19.70
C GLU A 92 -16.11 19.06 19.42
N ALA A 93 -15.80 18.03 18.65
CA ALA A 93 -14.44 17.73 18.22
C ALA A 93 -14.47 17.40 16.72
N LYS A 94 -13.98 18.36 15.91
CA LYS A 94 -13.97 18.28 14.46
C LYS A 94 -12.62 18.67 13.90
N SER A 95 -12.18 17.96 12.86
CA SER A 95 -11.03 18.33 12.04
C SER A 95 -11.31 17.93 10.59
N ASP A 96 -11.24 18.89 9.69
CA ASP A 96 -11.43 18.71 8.26
C ASP A 96 -10.06 18.52 7.59
N ASP A 97 -9.99 17.64 6.59
CA ASP A 97 -8.83 17.40 5.72
C ASP A 97 -7.50 17.23 6.49
N TYR A 98 -7.53 16.37 7.52
CA TYR A 98 -6.42 16.22 8.46
C TYR A 98 -5.35 15.21 8.04
N VAL A 99 -5.51 14.55 6.90
CA VAL A 99 -4.52 13.64 6.31
C VAL A 99 -3.78 14.37 5.19
N ASN A 100 -2.47 14.51 5.32
CA ASN A 100 -1.68 15.32 4.40
C ASN A 100 -1.53 14.70 3.02
N ASP A 101 -1.45 15.57 2.00
CA ASP A 101 -1.06 15.22 0.64
C ASP A 101 0.35 14.62 0.59
N ALA A 102 0.58 13.72 -0.36
CA ALA A 102 1.90 13.15 -0.59
C ALA A 102 2.26 13.04 -2.07
N VAL A 103 3.55 13.18 -2.37
CA VAL A 103 4.14 12.81 -3.66
C VAL A 103 5.04 11.61 -3.45
N VAL A 104 4.72 10.50 -4.09
CA VAL A 104 5.45 9.23 -3.99
C VAL A 104 6.34 9.06 -5.23
N PRO A 105 7.64 9.38 -5.15
CA PRO A 105 8.57 9.19 -6.26
C PRO A 105 8.92 7.70 -6.39
N ASN A 106 9.19 7.28 -7.63
CA ASN A 106 9.64 5.92 -7.92
C ASN A 106 10.64 5.90 -9.07
N LEU A 107 11.61 4.97 -8.98
CA LEU A 107 12.68 4.85 -9.94
C LEU A 107 13.14 3.39 -10.03
N TYR A 108 13.26 2.88 -11.25
CA TYR A 108 13.58 1.48 -11.52
C TYR A 108 14.58 1.34 -12.65
N LEU A 109 15.54 0.45 -12.46
CA LEU A 109 16.47 0.03 -13.49
C LEU A 109 16.45 -1.49 -13.57
N SER A 110 16.33 -2.05 -14.77
CA SER A 110 16.47 -3.48 -15.01
C SER A 110 17.51 -3.73 -16.11
N HIS A 111 18.24 -4.83 -16.00
CA HIS A 111 19.23 -5.23 -16.99
C HIS A 111 19.24 -6.75 -17.18
N LYS A 112 19.09 -7.18 -18.43
CA LYS A 112 19.27 -8.58 -18.83
C LYS A 112 20.76 -8.87 -18.95
N TYR A 113 21.36 -9.55 -17.97
CA TYR A 113 22.77 -9.92 -18.02
C TYR A 113 23.03 -11.05 -19.06
N ASN A 114 22.13 -12.07 -19.07
CA ASN A 114 22.09 -13.13 -20.05
C ASN A 114 20.68 -13.75 -20.13
N ASP A 115 20.50 -14.87 -20.83
CA ASP A 115 19.18 -15.50 -20.99
C ASP A 115 18.61 -16.14 -19.70
N GLN A 116 19.43 -16.30 -18.66
CA GLN A 116 19.01 -16.87 -17.37
C GLN A 116 19.02 -15.86 -16.24
N PHE A 117 19.92 -14.89 -16.23
CA PHE A 117 20.12 -13.96 -15.12
C PHE A 117 19.77 -12.52 -15.51
N TYR A 118 19.04 -11.89 -14.63
CA TYR A 118 18.54 -10.51 -14.73
C TYR A 118 18.75 -9.80 -13.40
N VAL A 119 19.16 -8.56 -13.45
CA VAL A 119 19.38 -7.74 -12.26
C VAL A 119 18.50 -6.49 -12.30
N GLY A 120 18.14 -6.00 -11.14
CA GLY A 120 17.33 -4.81 -11.03
C GLY A 120 17.66 -3.98 -9.79
N LEU A 121 17.54 -2.67 -9.95
CA LEU A 121 17.54 -1.71 -8.86
C LEU A 121 16.19 -1.02 -8.83
N ALA A 122 15.65 -0.83 -7.63
CA ALA A 122 14.40 -0.16 -7.42
C ALA A 122 14.51 0.82 -6.25
N PHE A 123 13.84 1.97 -6.37
CA PHE A 123 13.76 2.99 -5.35
C PHE A 123 12.32 3.51 -5.29
N GLY A 124 11.78 3.63 -4.08
CA GLY A 124 10.41 4.08 -3.85
C GLY A 124 10.04 4.02 -2.37
N THR A 125 8.76 3.94 -2.07
CA THR A 125 8.24 3.72 -0.71
C THR A 125 7.09 2.71 -0.70
N ASN A 126 6.95 1.98 0.40
CA ASN A 126 5.85 1.05 0.65
C ASN A 126 4.94 1.51 1.81
N TYR A 127 5.39 2.43 2.66
CA TYR A 127 4.63 2.86 3.83
C TYR A 127 4.77 4.37 4.01
N GLY A 128 3.64 5.03 4.20
CA GLY A 128 3.58 6.47 4.42
C GLY A 128 2.21 6.94 4.86
N MET A 129 2.18 7.78 5.88
CA MET A 129 0.99 8.47 6.36
C MET A 129 1.41 9.65 7.21
N ILE A 130 0.73 10.78 7.06
CA ILE A 130 0.88 11.94 7.92
C ILE A 130 -0.52 12.45 8.24
N THR A 131 -0.83 12.54 9.53
CA THR A 131 -2.07 13.12 10.05
C THR A 131 -1.77 14.26 11.01
N ASP A 132 -2.50 15.37 10.90
CA ASP A 132 -2.42 16.51 11.82
C ASP A 132 -3.82 17.10 12.05
N LEU A 133 -4.44 16.72 13.17
CA LEU A 133 -5.75 17.21 13.58
C LEU A 133 -5.69 18.63 14.21
N GLY A 134 -4.49 19.16 14.39
CA GLY A 134 -4.25 20.45 15.03
C GLY A 134 -4.25 20.39 16.56
N SER A 135 -3.53 21.34 17.17
CA SER A 135 -3.42 21.43 18.64
C SER A 135 -4.70 21.91 19.33
N ASN A 136 -5.64 22.48 18.59
CA ASN A 136 -6.93 22.97 19.09
C ASN A 136 -8.06 21.95 18.94
N PHE A 137 -7.80 20.78 18.36
CA PHE A 137 -8.75 19.69 18.27
C PHE A 137 -9.15 19.23 19.68
N SER A 138 -10.43 19.21 20.00
CA SER A 138 -10.91 19.02 21.38
C SER A 138 -10.53 17.66 21.96
N ALA A 139 -10.34 16.62 21.09
CA ALA A 139 -9.84 15.30 21.49
C ALA A 139 -8.31 15.14 21.35
N SER A 140 -7.55 16.24 21.23
CA SER A 140 -6.09 16.20 21.00
C SER A 140 -5.27 15.49 22.09
N HIS A 141 -5.86 15.26 23.27
CA HIS A 141 -5.26 14.46 24.34
C HIS A 141 -5.15 12.97 24.00
N LEU A 142 -6.03 12.46 23.13
CA LEU A 142 -5.98 11.08 22.62
C LEU A 142 -4.93 10.90 21.49
N GLY A 143 -4.46 12.01 20.94
CA GLY A 143 -3.51 12.12 19.84
C GLY A 143 -4.00 13.17 18.84
N ASN A 144 -3.08 13.97 18.33
CA ASN A 144 -3.40 14.96 17.31
C ASN A 144 -2.44 14.94 16.12
N LYS A 145 -1.36 14.17 16.22
CA LYS A 145 -0.37 14.00 15.13
C LYS A 145 0.12 12.58 15.08
N ALA A 146 0.21 12.03 13.87
CA ALA A 146 0.93 10.79 13.64
C ALA A 146 1.64 10.86 12.29
N LYS A 147 2.84 10.30 12.22
CA LYS A 147 3.62 10.20 11.00
C LYS A 147 4.35 8.87 10.95
N VAL A 148 4.31 8.24 9.79
CA VAL A 148 5.23 7.18 9.39
C VAL A 148 5.60 7.45 7.94
N GLU A 149 6.88 7.59 7.64
CA GLU A 149 7.39 7.68 6.29
C GLU A 149 8.56 6.72 6.11
N THR A 150 8.61 6.03 4.96
CA THR A 150 9.70 5.14 4.62
C THR A 150 10.25 5.44 3.24
N ILE A 151 11.54 5.19 3.07
CA ILE A 151 12.20 5.13 1.77
C ILE A 151 12.82 3.75 1.64
N GLU A 152 12.66 3.12 0.50
CA GLU A 152 13.13 1.76 0.25
C GLU A 152 13.98 1.71 -1.03
N ALA A 153 15.16 1.10 -0.93
CA ALA A 153 16.04 0.77 -2.06
C ALA A 153 16.20 -0.76 -2.14
N ASN A 154 15.95 -1.34 -3.33
CA ASN A 154 16.00 -2.78 -3.54
C ASN A 154 17.05 -3.15 -4.57
N LEU A 155 17.81 -4.20 -4.24
CA LEU A 155 18.65 -4.91 -5.20
C LEU A 155 17.99 -6.25 -5.50
N ASN A 156 17.58 -6.45 -6.76
CA ASN A 156 16.80 -7.59 -7.21
C ASN A 156 17.58 -8.48 -8.20
N LEU A 157 17.36 -9.77 -8.10
CA LEU A 157 17.85 -10.79 -9.03
C LEU A 157 16.67 -11.59 -9.58
N GLY A 158 16.56 -11.71 -10.90
CA GLY A 158 15.67 -12.61 -11.62
C GLY A 158 16.42 -13.77 -12.21
N TYR A 159 15.85 -14.97 -12.13
CA TYR A 159 16.42 -16.19 -12.69
C TYR A 159 15.39 -16.96 -13.52
N GLN A 160 15.70 -17.17 -14.79
CA GLN A 160 14.89 -18.00 -15.68
C GLN A 160 15.20 -19.48 -15.45
N LEU A 161 14.44 -20.14 -14.58
CA LEU A 161 14.65 -21.55 -14.20
C LEU A 161 14.35 -22.50 -15.37
N THR A 162 13.21 -22.29 -16.05
CA THR A 162 12.80 -22.98 -17.27
C THR A 162 12.15 -21.99 -18.23
N LYS A 163 11.80 -22.39 -19.45
CA LYS A 163 11.05 -21.51 -20.37
C LYS A 163 9.69 -21.07 -19.82
N ALA A 164 9.15 -21.78 -18.84
CA ALA A 164 7.83 -21.52 -18.26
C ALA A 164 7.90 -20.96 -16.85
N VAL A 165 9.00 -21.11 -16.11
CA VAL A 165 9.09 -20.76 -14.70
C VAL A 165 10.28 -19.82 -14.48
N SER A 166 9.97 -18.68 -13.87
CA SER A 166 10.93 -17.68 -13.39
C SER A 166 10.90 -17.61 -11.88
N LEU A 167 12.05 -17.40 -11.28
CA LEU A 167 12.23 -17.12 -9.86
C LEU A 167 12.86 -15.74 -9.69
N GLY A 168 12.65 -15.13 -8.55
CA GLY A 168 13.29 -13.87 -8.21
C GLY A 168 13.47 -13.71 -6.73
N GLY A 169 14.48 -12.93 -6.34
CA GLY A 169 14.74 -12.55 -4.97
C GLY A 169 15.36 -11.16 -4.91
N GLY A 170 15.24 -10.50 -3.78
CA GLY A 170 15.81 -9.17 -3.59
C GLY A 170 16.10 -8.88 -2.13
N LEU A 171 17.12 -8.04 -1.93
CA LEU A 171 17.41 -7.40 -0.65
C LEU A 171 16.77 -6.02 -0.65
N ARG A 172 16.16 -5.65 0.46
CA ARG A 172 15.47 -4.39 0.70
C ARG A 172 16.21 -3.63 1.80
N TYR A 173 16.64 -2.41 1.51
CA TYR A 173 17.18 -1.47 2.49
C TYR A 173 16.12 -0.40 2.72
N ILE A 174 15.64 -0.29 3.94
CA ILE A 174 14.56 0.60 4.32
C ILE A 174 15.06 1.60 5.35
N THR A 175 14.79 2.88 5.12
CA THR A 175 14.89 3.91 6.14
C THR A 175 13.47 4.30 6.53
N GLY A 176 13.21 4.46 7.82
CA GLY A 176 11.91 4.88 8.33
C GLY A 176 12.07 5.98 9.35
N GLU A 177 11.16 6.94 9.32
CA GLU A 177 10.98 7.95 10.34
C GLU A 177 9.52 8.00 10.78
N GLY A 178 9.29 8.38 12.03
CA GLY A 178 7.94 8.47 12.55
C GLY A 178 7.84 9.37 13.76
N HIS A 179 6.65 9.90 13.96
CA HIS A 179 6.29 10.56 15.21
C HIS A 179 4.85 10.28 15.60
N PHE A 180 4.58 10.41 16.89
CA PHE A 180 3.25 10.45 17.47
C PHE A 180 3.17 11.61 18.47
N GLY A 181 2.07 12.35 18.47
CA GLY A 181 1.88 13.47 19.38
C GLY A 181 0.45 13.61 19.88
N GLY A 182 0.30 14.07 21.13
CA GLY A 182 -0.95 14.46 21.74
C GLY A 182 -0.77 15.74 22.54
N SER A 183 -1.83 16.55 22.64
CA SER A 183 -1.80 17.82 23.36
C SER A 183 -3.03 17.99 24.26
N LEU A 184 -2.89 18.79 25.31
CA LEU A 184 -3.99 19.16 26.21
C LEU A 184 -4.01 20.67 26.38
N GLY A 185 -5.11 21.32 25.97
CA GLY A 185 -5.24 22.77 26.06
C GLY A 185 -4.14 23.52 25.30
N GLY A 186 -3.68 22.99 24.15
CA GLY A 186 -2.61 23.58 23.35
C GLY A 186 -1.18 23.34 23.87
N THR A 187 -1.03 22.59 24.96
CA THR A 187 0.28 22.23 25.52
C THR A 187 0.57 20.76 25.12
N THR A 188 1.80 20.46 24.68
CA THR A 188 2.23 19.10 24.39
C THR A 188 2.11 18.21 25.61
N LEU A 189 1.26 17.20 25.52
CA LEU A 189 1.06 16.20 26.57
C LEU A 189 2.09 15.09 26.45
N LYS A 190 2.10 14.44 25.28
CA LYS A 190 3.09 13.43 24.86
C LYS A 190 3.48 13.73 23.41
N TYR A 191 4.75 13.71 23.12
CA TYR A 191 5.28 13.72 21.76
C TYR A 191 6.50 12.82 21.70
N MET A 192 6.59 12.03 20.67
CA MET A 192 7.73 11.18 20.42
C MET A 192 8.06 11.18 18.93
N GLU A 193 9.34 11.27 18.59
CA GLU A 193 9.84 11.12 17.24
C GLU A 193 11.14 10.33 17.22
N GLY A 194 11.42 9.69 16.08
CA GLY A 194 12.66 8.97 15.86
C GLY A 194 12.77 8.44 14.43
N ASP A 195 13.93 7.92 14.13
CA ASP A 195 14.27 7.29 12.86
C ASP A 195 15.08 6.01 13.05
N ASP A 196 15.06 5.13 12.05
CA ASP A 196 15.85 3.90 12.00
C ASP A 196 16.07 3.43 10.57
N THR A 197 16.98 2.46 10.41
CA THR A 197 17.24 1.78 9.15
C THR A 197 17.27 0.27 9.35
N ALA A 198 16.63 -0.47 8.47
CA ALA A 198 16.57 -1.92 8.58
C ALA A 198 16.69 -2.61 7.21
N LEU A 199 16.96 -3.92 7.25
CA LEU A 199 17.03 -4.77 6.08
C LEU A 199 15.83 -5.72 6.03
N GLY A 200 15.25 -5.82 4.85
CA GLY A 200 14.27 -6.84 4.53
C GLY A 200 14.69 -7.64 3.29
N TRP A 201 13.84 -8.54 2.91
CA TRP A 201 14.00 -9.33 1.69
C TRP A 201 12.67 -9.55 0.98
N GLN A 202 12.74 -9.91 -0.30
CA GLN A 202 11.58 -10.30 -1.08
C GLN A 202 11.90 -11.47 -1.99
N ILE A 203 10.89 -12.28 -2.27
CA ILE A 203 10.98 -13.38 -3.22
C ILE A 203 9.74 -13.40 -4.09
N GLY A 204 9.88 -14.02 -5.27
CA GLY A 204 8.73 -14.23 -6.14
C GLY A 204 8.97 -15.30 -7.18
N THR A 205 7.88 -15.72 -7.76
CA THR A 205 7.85 -16.64 -8.89
C THR A 205 6.85 -16.18 -9.92
N ALA A 206 7.11 -16.53 -11.18
CA ALA A 206 6.17 -16.34 -12.28
C ALA A 206 6.12 -17.62 -13.12
N TRP A 207 4.91 -18.13 -13.34
CA TRP A 207 4.65 -19.31 -14.14
C TRP A 207 3.87 -18.95 -15.40
N GLN A 208 4.55 -19.00 -16.55
CA GLN A 208 3.96 -18.84 -17.86
C GLN A 208 3.31 -20.18 -18.28
N ILE A 209 2.02 -20.34 -18.01
CA ILE A 209 1.26 -21.57 -18.32
C ILE A 209 1.25 -21.82 -19.82
N ASN A 210 1.04 -20.76 -20.58
CA ASN A 210 1.12 -20.72 -22.05
C ASN A 210 1.32 -19.25 -22.49
N PRO A 211 1.50 -18.92 -23.76
CA PRO A 211 1.77 -17.55 -24.20
C PRO A 211 0.76 -16.49 -23.74
N ASN A 212 -0.47 -16.90 -23.42
CA ASN A 212 -1.57 -15.99 -23.08
C ASN A 212 -1.89 -15.94 -21.57
N HIS A 213 -1.35 -16.86 -20.77
CA HIS A 213 -1.74 -16.99 -19.36
C HIS A 213 -0.52 -17.11 -18.46
N ARG A 214 -0.44 -16.26 -17.45
CA ARG A 214 0.62 -16.25 -16.44
C ARG A 214 0.01 -16.12 -15.04
N ILE A 215 0.63 -16.81 -14.09
CA ILE A 215 0.38 -16.66 -12.66
C ILE A 215 1.68 -16.17 -12.02
N GLY A 216 1.58 -15.23 -11.10
CA GLY A 216 2.68 -14.74 -10.30
C GLY A 216 2.36 -14.81 -8.82
N ILE A 217 3.36 -15.14 -8.01
CA ILE A 217 3.30 -15.11 -6.56
C ILE A 217 4.51 -14.33 -6.07
N ALA A 218 4.29 -13.42 -5.14
CA ALA A 218 5.34 -12.61 -4.53
C ALA A 218 5.12 -12.51 -3.02
N TYR A 219 6.22 -12.39 -2.30
CA TYR A 219 6.24 -12.19 -0.84
C TYR A 219 7.33 -11.18 -0.48
N LYS A 220 7.00 -10.24 0.39
CA LYS A 220 7.93 -9.33 1.06
C LYS A 220 7.95 -9.64 2.55
N SER A 221 9.15 -9.72 3.15
CA SER A 221 9.30 -9.93 4.58
C SER A 221 8.79 -8.74 5.38
N ALA A 222 8.34 -8.98 6.60
CA ALA A 222 8.23 -7.94 7.62
C ALA A 222 9.60 -7.29 7.87
N VAL A 223 9.57 -6.05 8.40
CA VAL A 223 10.77 -5.29 8.78
C VAL A 223 10.49 -4.58 10.10
N ASP A 224 11.31 -4.86 11.09
CA ASP A 224 11.24 -4.23 12.40
C ASP A 224 12.12 -2.98 12.40
N LEU A 225 11.58 -1.86 12.85
CA LEU A 225 12.26 -0.59 13.06
C LEU A 225 12.16 -0.20 14.55
N THR A 226 13.28 0.22 15.11
CA THR A 226 13.33 0.83 16.45
C THR A 226 13.65 2.30 16.28
N LEU A 227 12.63 3.12 16.03
CA LEU A 227 12.74 4.55 15.76
C LEU A 227 13.35 5.27 16.96
N ALA A 228 14.67 5.45 16.95
CA ALA A 228 15.42 6.08 18.04
C ALA A 228 15.44 7.60 17.89
N GLY A 229 15.15 8.33 18.96
CA GLY A 229 15.08 9.78 18.96
C GLY A 229 14.83 10.34 20.34
N HIS A 230 13.74 11.12 20.49
CA HIS A 230 13.38 11.69 21.78
C HIS A 230 11.88 11.70 22.03
N ALA A 231 11.55 11.75 23.31
CA ALA A 231 10.19 11.96 23.80
C ALA A 231 10.14 13.28 24.62
N GLU A 232 9.05 14.02 24.49
CA GLU A 232 8.86 15.27 25.24
C GLU A 232 7.39 15.51 25.61
N GLY A 233 7.16 16.40 26.53
CA GLY A 233 5.83 16.84 26.96
C GLY A 233 5.63 16.73 28.48
N LEU A 234 4.42 17.11 28.91
CA LEU A 234 4.07 17.10 30.33
C LEU A 234 4.18 15.72 30.98
N ALA A 235 3.82 14.67 30.24
CA ALA A 235 3.88 13.29 30.73
C ALA A 235 5.30 12.81 31.01
N TYR A 236 6.30 13.39 30.35
CA TYR A 236 7.70 13.01 30.50
C TYR A 236 8.50 13.97 31.40
N GLY A 237 7.90 15.08 31.81
CA GLY A 237 8.54 16.10 32.64
C GLY A 237 9.65 16.89 31.94
N GLY A 238 9.72 16.83 30.61
CA GLY A 238 10.71 17.47 29.75
C GLY A 238 11.07 16.62 28.56
N THR A 239 12.24 16.85 27.97
CA THR A 239 12.75 16.08 26.82
C THR A 239 13.66 14.96 27.30
N LEU A 240 13.39 13.73 26.91
CA LEU A 240 14.14 12.52 27.25
C LEU A 240 14.56 11.79 25.97
N PRO A 241 15.74 11.14 25.94
CA PRO A 241 16.02 10.16 24.90
C PRO A 241 14.98 9.04 24.93
N GLY A 242 14.55 8.56 23.76
CA GLY A 242 13.58 7.49 23.68
C GLY A 242 13.61 6.78 22.34
N SER A 243 12.88 5.67 22.25
CA SER A 243 12.64 4.96 21.00
C SER A 243 11.22 4.45 20.92
N MET A 244 10.75 4.20 19.71
CA MET A 244 9.44 3.61 19.43
C MET A 244 9.62 2.44 18.46
N ASP A 245 9.10 1.27 18.83
CA ASP A 245 9.17 0.10 17.99
C ASP A 245 7.96 0.04 17.05
N ILE A 246 8.21 -0.19 15.76
CA ILE A 246 7.19 -0.39 14.73
C ILE A 246 7.59 -1.52 13.80
N THR A 247 6.68 -2.45 13.55
CA THR A 247 6.86 -3.50 12.54
C THR A 247 6.13 -3.12 11.26
N LEU A 248 6.88 -2.96 10.18
CA LEU A 248 6.32 -2.88 8.82
C LEU A 248 5.90 -4.30 8.40
N PRO A 249 4.62 -4.57 8.11
CA PRO A 249 4.11 -5.92 7.97
C PRO A 249 4.65 -6.67 6.76
N ALA A 250 4.66 -7.99 6.83
CA ALA A 250 4.87 -8.86 5.68
C ALA A 250 3.70 -8.75 4.70
N THR A 251 3.97 -8.95 3.40
CA THR A 251 2.94 -8.95 2.37
C THR A 251 3.10 -10.11 1.41
N ALA A 252 1.97 -10.64 0.93
CA ALA A 252 1.94 -11.64 -0.13
C ALA A 252 0.96 -11.24 -1.22
N GLU A 253 1.27 -11.56 -2.47
CA GLU A 253 0.38 -11.37 -3.62
C GLU A 253 0.33 -12.61 -4.47
N LEU A 254 -0.89 -13.02 -4.82
CA LEU A 254 -1.20 -13.95 -5.91
C LEU A 254 -1.85 -13.16 -7.04
N ALA A 255 -1.25 -13.17 -8.22
CA ALA A 255 -1.75 -12.44 -9.36
C ALA A 255 -1.88 -13.31 -10.62
N THR A 256 -2.76 -12.89 -11.52
CA THR A 256 -2.95 -13.52 -12.82
C THR A 256 -2.92 -12.50 -13.96
N PHE A 257 -2.46 -12.97 -15.10
CA PHE A 257 -2.49 -12.26 -16.39
C PHE A 257 -3.11 -13.16 -17.44
N HIS A 258 -4.12 -12.65 -18.14
CA HIS A 258 -4.85 -13.38 -19.18
C HIS A 258 -5.01 -12.52 -20.44
N GLN A 259 -4.25 -12.84 -21.50
CA GLN A 259 -4.42 -12.24 -22.82
C GLN A 259 -5.61 -12.92 -23.51
N LEU A 260 -6.75 -12.23 -23.58
CA LEU A 260 -7.99 -12.77 -24.17
C LEU A 260 -8.00 -12.70 -25.69
N THR A 261 -7.46 -11.59 -26.23
CA THR A 261 -7.28 -11.36 -27.66
C THR A 261 -5.94 -10.68 -27.91
N GLN A 262 -5.55 -10.44 -29.16
CA GLN A 262 -4.32 -9.70 -29.47
C GLN A 262 -4.25 -8.28 -28.87
N ARG A 263 -5.40 -7.71 -28.50
CA ARG A 263 -5.50 -6.33 -27.99
C ARG A 263 -6.03 -6.23 -26.57
N TRP A 264 -6.59 -7.28 -26.02
CA TRP A 264 -7.29 -7.23 -24.75
C TRP A 264 -6.78 -8.25 -23.75
N ALA A 265 -6.36 -7.77 -22.59
CA ALA A 265 -5.95 -8.58 -21.46
C ALA A 265 -6.76 -8.23 -20.20
N VAL A 266 -6.92 -9.21 -19.32
CA VAL A 266 -7.57 -9.11 -18.01
C VAL A 266 -6.62 -9.60 -16.93
N HIS A 267 -6.69 -8.99 -15.77
CA HIS A 267 -5.75 -9.19 -14.66
C HIS A 267 -6.50 -9.28 -13.34
N THR A 268 -6.02 -10.13 -12.44
CA THR A 268 -6.54 -10.19 -11.08
C THR A 268 -5.39 -10.23 -10.08
N SER A 269 -5.62 -9.70 -8.89
CA SER A 269 -4.75 -9.85 -7.73
C SER A 269 -5.55 -10.15 -6.48
N PHE A 270 -4.95 -10.97 -5.64
CA PHE A 270 -5.29 -11.15 -4.23
C PHE A 270 -4.04 -10.84 -3.43
N ASN A 271 -4.13 -9.85 -2.55
CA ASN A 271 -3.04 -9.44 -1.66
C ASN A 271 -3.45 -9.73 -0.21
N TRP A 272 -2.48 -10.12 0.59
CA TRP A 272 -2.54 -10.25 2.04
C TRP A 272 -1.46 -9.38 2.67
N THR A 273 -1.80 -8.70 3.77
CA THR A 273 -0.86 -7.93 4.58
C THR A 273 -1.04 -8.30 6.04
N ASP A 274 0.07 -8.66 6.69
CA ASP A 274 0.16 -9.13 8.07
C ASP A 274 0.08 -7.96 9.08
N TRP A 275 -1.03 -7.24 9.06
CA TRP A 275 -1.25 -6.12 9.98
C TRP A 275 -1.47 -6.55 11.42
N SER A 276 -1.68 -7.84 11.70
CA SER A 276 -1.78 -8.38 13.06
C SER A 276 -0.50 -8.17 13.89
N THR A 277 0.61 -7.81 13.24
CA THR A 277 1.86 -7.40 13.91
C THR A 277 1.79 -5.98 14.50
N PHE A 278 0.82 -5.15 14.12
CA PHE A 278 0.63 -3.80 14.64
C PHE A 278 -0.40 -3.80 15.78
N ASP A 279 0.02 -4.36 16.91
CA ASP A 279 -0.80 -4.54 18.12
C ASP A 279 -0.88 -3.26 18.97
N LYS A 280 0.25 -2.56 19.12
CA LYS A 280 0.36 -1.34 19.94
C LYS A 280 1.56 -0.49 19.56
N LEU A 281 1.47 0.82 19.83
CA LEU A 281 2.60 1.74 19.85
C LEU A 281 3.14 1.85 21.28
N VAL A 282 4.45 1.67 21.42
CA VAL A 282 5.13 1.67 22.71
C VAL A 282 6.35 2.59 22.66
N ALA A 283 6.43 3.56 23.57
CA ALA A 283 7.63 4.35 23.79
C ALA A 283 8.54 3.71 24.85
N ASN A 284 9.84 3.70 24.59
CA ASN A 284 10.88 3.29 25.53
C ASN A 284 11.69 4.54 25.93
N VAL A 285 11.41 5.11 27.10
CA VAL A 285 12.00 6.36 27.62
C VAL A 285 12.76 6.14 28.95
N GLY A 286 13.48 5.02 29.04
CA GLY A 286 14.06 4.52 30.28
C GLY A 286 13.10 3.61 31.06
N TYR A 287 11.86 3.59 30.68
CA TYR A 287 10.81 2.66 31.03
C TYR A 287 9.90 2.47 29.81
N THR A 288 9.06 1.45 29.82
CA THR A 288 8.11 1.17 28.76
C THR A 288 6.81 1.94 29.00
N ASP A 289 6.43 2.81 28.07
CA ASP A 289 5.17 3.56 28.10
C ASP A 289 4.28 3.16 26.90
N PRO A 290 3.19 2.43 27.12
CA PRO A 290 2.23 2.17 26.05
C PRO A 290 1.58 3.49 25.61
N ILE A 291 1.84 3.91 24.38
CA ILE A 291 1.28 5.15 23.84
C ILE A 291 -0.15 4.91 23.37
N LYS A 292 -0.37 3.78 22.67
CA LYS A 292 -1.65 3.46 22.04
C LYS A 292 -1.79 1.96 21.79
N ILE A 293 -2.97 1.43 22.03
CA ILE A 293 -3.35 0.06 21.68
C ILE A 293 -4.07 0.14 20.33
N GLU A 294 -3.63 -0.66 19.36
CA GLU A 294 -4.12 -0.65 17.99
C GLU A 294 -4.89 -1.93 17.64
N ASN A 295 -4.47 -3.10 18.16
CA ASN A 295 -5.13 -4.41 17.97
C ASN A 295 -5.51 -4.71 16.52
N TRP A 296 -4.61 -4.39 15.58
CA TRP A 296 -4.88 -4.58 14.17
C TRP A 296 -4.92 -6.06 13.81
N ARG A 297 -5.50 -6.38 12.68
CA ARG A 297 -5.64 -7.73 12.12
C ARG A 297 -5.26 -7.71 10.65
N ASP A 298 -5.00 -8.87 10.09
CA ASP A 298 -4.65 -9.03 8.69
C ASP A 298 -5.65 -8.34 7.77
N SER A 299 -5.15 -7.67 6.74
CA SER A 299 -5.96 -7.08 5.70
C SER A 299 -5.78 -7.76 4.36
N TYR A 300 -6.78 -7.62 3.51
CA TYR A 300 -6.83 -8.24 2.19
C TYR A 300 -7.22 -7.22 1.13
N ARG A 301 -6.63 -7.39 -0.06
CA ARG A 301 -6.99 -6.61 -1.24
C ARG A 301 -7.36 -7.52 -2.38
N PHE A 302 -8.47 -7.24 -3.04
CA PHE A 302 -8.91 -7.89 -4.26
C PHE A 302 -8.90 -6.87 -5.40
N ALA A 303 -8.23 -7.16 -6.50
CA ALA A 303 -8.19 -6.26 -7.64
C ALA A 303 -8.52 -6.99 -8.94
N LEU A 304 -9.27 -6.30 -9.81
CA LEU A 304 -9.59 -6.70 -11.17
C LEU A 304 -9.26 -5.56 -12.11
N GLY A 305 -8.43 -5.83 -13.10
CA GLY A 305 -8.00 -4.84 -14.08
C GLY A 305 -8.08 -5.32 -15.50
N THR A 306 -8.05 -4.39 -16.42
CA THR A 306 -8.00 -4.67 -17.85
C THR A 306 -7.05 -3.74 -18.58
N THR A 307 -6.44 -4.24 -19.63
CA THR A 307 -5.56 -3.52 -20.55
C THR A 307 -6.04 -3.72 -21.98
N TYR A 308 -6.23 -2.63 -22.72
CA TYR A 308 -6.68 -2.64 -24.10
C TYR A 308 -5.75 -1.83 -25.01
N ALA A 309 -5.09 -2.51 -25.95
CA ALA A 309 -4.29 -1.88 -26.99
C ALA A 309 -5.21 -1.25 -28.04
N LEU A 310 -5.51 0.06 -27.88
CA LEU A 310 -6.38 0.81 -28.79
C LEU A 310 -5.71 0.95 -30.16
N SER A 311 -4.41 1.22 -30.17
CA SER A 311 -3.56 1.27 -31.37
C SER A 311 -2.17 0.72 -31.06
N ASN A 312 -1.25 0.81 -32.03
CA ASN A 312 0.16 0.43 -31.84
C ASN A 312 0.91 1.39 -30.89
N THR A 313 0.37 2.57 -30.65
CA THR A 313 1.01 3.60 -29.82
C THR A 313 0.20 3.96 -28.56
N LEU A 314 -1.07 3.56 -28.49
CA LEU A 314 -1.94 3.93 -27.37
C LEU A 314 -2.55 2.68 -26.73
N THR A 315 -2.28 2.49 -25.46
CA THR A 315 -2.86 1.46 -24.60
C THR A 315 -3.70 2.11 -23.51
N LEU A 316 -4.91 1.62 -23.29
CA LEU A 316 -5.81 2.06 -22.23
C LEU A 316 -5.87 1.01 -21.12
N ARG A 317 -6.08 1.46 -19.90
CA ARG A 317 -6.26 0.61 -18.73
C ARG A 317 -7.45 1.07 -17.91
N SER A 318 -8.10 0.12 -17.25
CA SER A 318 -9.02 0.42 -16.16
C SER A 318 -8.97 -0.69 -15.11
N GLY A 319 -9.39 -0.38 -13.89
CA GLY A 319 -9.39 -1.34 -12.81
C GLY A 319 -10.28 -0.95 -11.65
N LEU A 320 -10.66 -1.97 -10.91
CA LEU A 320 -11.39 -1.88 -9.65
C LEU A 320 -10.60 -2.63 -8.60
N ALA A 321 -10.55 -2.11 -7.38
CA ALA A 321 -10.05 -2.87 -6.26
C ALA A 321 -10.87 -2.58 -5.00
N TYR A 322 -10.80 -3.52 -4.08
CA TYR A 322 -11.41 -3.43 -2.77
C TYR A 322 -10.40 -3.85 -1.72
N ASP A 323 -10.16 -2.95 -0.76
CA ASP A 323 -9.28 -3.17 0.38
C ASP A 323 -10.11 -3.34 1.63
N THR A 324 -9.77 -4.36 2.43
CA THR A 324 -10.42 -4.63 3.71
C THR A 324 -9.68 -3.93 4.86
N SER A 325 -10.36 -3.28 5.85
CA SER A 325 -9.75 -2.61 7.03
C SER A 325 -8.96 -3.56 7.93
N ALA A 326 -7.80 -3.15 8.35
CA ALA A 326 -7.03 -3.84 9.36
C ALA A 326 -7.57 -3.66 10.79
N VAL A 327 -8.53 -2.75 11.01
CA VAL A 327 -9.01 -2.38 12.35
C VAL A 327 -10.51 -2.55 12.48
N SER A 328 -10.98 -2.91 13.68
CA SER A 328 -12.41 -2.95 14.00
C SER A 328 -12.93 -1.57 14.43
N ASP A 329 -14.25 -1.39 14.45
CA ASP A 329 -14.85 -0.13 14.90
C ASP A 329 -14.52 0.20 16.37
N SER A 330 -14.26 -0.84 17.19
CA SER A 330 -13.88 -0.67 18.61
C SER A 330 -12.40 -0.32 18.82
N ASP A 331 -11.55 -0.59 17.84
CA ASP A 331 -10.09 -0.39 17.95
C ASP A 331 -9.60 0.74 17.02
N ARG A 332 -10.51 1.36 16.25
CA ARG A 332 -10.16 2.47 15.35
C ARG A 332 -9.81 3.71 16.14
N THR A 333 -8.68 4.34 15.75
CA THR A 333 -8.15 5.54 16.40
C THR A 333 -8.27 6.76 15.50
N ILE A 334 -8.37 7.95 16.09
CA ILE A 334 -8.52 9.21 15.35
C ILE A 334 -7.26 9.58 14.56
N THR A 335 -6.08 9.18 15.06
CA THR A 335 -4.79 9.52 14.44
C THR A 335 -4.42 8.60 13.27
N ILE A 336 -4.98 7.37 13.23
CA ILE A 336 -4.77 6.42 12.13
C ILE A 336 -6.15 5.92 11.66
N PRO A 337 -6.88 6.72 10.84
CA PRO A 337 -8.27 6.48 10.49
C PRO A 337 -8.41 5.39 9.42
N GLU A 338 -8.23 4.17 9.83
CA GLU A 338 -8.23 3.04 8.93
C GLU A 338 -9.65 2.57 8.59
N ILE A 339 -10.01 2.61 7.30
CA ILE A 339 -11.35 2.33 6.77
C ILE A 339 -11.29 1.55 5.45
N ASP A 340 -12.39 0.88 5.08
CA ASP A 340 -12.53 0.19 3.80
C ASP A 340 -12.38 1.12 2.61
N ARG A 341 -11.72 0.64 1.55
CA ARG A 341 -11.47 1.42 0.34
C ARG A 341 -11.94 0.68 -0.91
N THR A 342 -12.67 1.38 -1.75
CA THR A 342 -12.99 0.91 -3.11
C THR A 342 -12.34 1.81 -4.13
N TRP A 343 -11.53 1.22 -5.00
CA TRP A 343 -10.71 1.92 -6.00
C TRP A 343 -11.38 1.87 -7.37
N PHE A 344 -11.43 3.00 -8.03
CA PHE A 344 -11.87 3.16 -9.42
C PHE A 344 -10.74 3.79 -10.20
N SER A 345 -10.07 3.03 -11.06
CA SER A 345 -8.86 3.46 -11.76
C SER A 345 -9.03 3.47 -13.27
N ILE A 346 -8.40 4.45 -13.89
CA ILE A 346 -8.21 4.54 -15.33
C ILE A 346 -6.77 4.95 -15.65
N GLY A 347 -6.27 4.58 -16.80
CA GLY A 347 -4.93 4.96 -17.23
C GLY A 347 -4.70 4.79 -18.72
N ALA A 348 -3.60 5.36 -19.18
CA ALA A 348 -3.16 5.23 -20.55
C ALA A 348 -1.63 5.19 -20.63
N SER A 349 -1.13 4.48 -21.63
CA SER A 349 0.28 4.51 -22.07
C SER A 349 0.36 5.02 -23.49
N TYR A 350 1.30 5.93 -23.73
CA TYR A 350 1.62 6.44 -25.06
C TYR A 350 3.05 6.12 -25.45
N ALA A 351 3.23 5.27 -26.45
CA ALA A 351 4.53 4.98 -27.05
C ALA A 351 4.93 6.15 -27.96
N PHE A 352 5.81 7.02 -27.44
CA PHE A 352 6.34 8.17 -28.20
C PHE A 352 7.22 7.68 -29.36
N ASN A 353 8.02 6.65 -29.12
CA ASN A 353 8.80 5.91 -30.12
C ASN A 353 9.04 4.48 -29.63
N THR A 354 9.94 3.73 -30.30
CA THR A 354 10.26 2.34 -29.94
C THR A 354 11.01 2.17 -28.61
N GLN A 355 11.57 3.27 -28.07
CA GLN A 355 12.37 3.25 -26.85
C GLN A 355 11.68 3.98 -25.69
N LEU A 356 10.92 5.02 -25.96
CA LEU A 356 10.33 5.90 -24.95
C LEU A 356 8.80 5.78 -24.92
N ASN A 357 8.28 5.54 -23.74
CA ASN A 357 6.87 5.40 -23.43
C ASN A 357 6.53 6.28 -22.21
N PHE A 358 5.35 6.88 -22.22
CA PHE A 358 4.79 7.65 -21.10
C PHE A 358 3.51 6.99 -20.59
N ASP A 359 3.39 6.87 -19.30
CA ASP A 359 2.20 6.36 -18.63
C ASP A 359 1.56 7.45 -17.77
N ILE A 360 0.23 7.47 -17.78
CA ILE A 360 -0.58 8.26 -16.87
C ILE A 360 -1.59 7.34 -16.19
N GLY A 361 -1.88 7.61 -14.94
CA GLY A 361 -2.92 6.93 -14.17
C GLY A 361 -3.70 7.91 -13.32
N ALA A 362 -4.97 7.64 -13.13
CA ALA A 362 -5.83 8.38 -12.22
C ALA A 362 -6.74 7.39 -11.47
N THR A 363 -6.93 7.64 -10.20
CA THR A 363 -7.78 6.80 -9.33
C THR A 363 -8.60 7.68 -8.41
N TYR A 364 -9.86 7.31 -8.26
CA TYR A 364 -10.73 7.75 -7.17
C TYR A 364 -10.91 6.60 -6.20
N VAL A 365 -10.58 6.84 -4.94
CA VAL A 365 -10.77 5.89 -3.84
C VAL A 365 -11.96 6.36 -3.02
N TYR A 366 -13.02 5.60 -3.07
CA TYR A 366 -14.17 5.79 -2.20
C TYR A 366 -13.93 5.09 -0.86
N THR A 367 -14.19 5.80 0.24
CA THR A 367 -14.19 5.25 1.59
C THR A 367 -15.59 5.29 2.14
N LYS A 368 -15.95 4.30 2.95
CA LYS A 368 -17.22 4.30 3.67
C LYS A 368 -17.01 4.99 5.01
N ASP A 369 -17.97 5.84 5.42
CA ASP A 369 -17.96 6.43 6.76
C ASP A 369 -17.84 5.35 7.83
N ALA A 370 -16.98 5.58 8.82
CA ALA A 370 -16.71 4.63 9.88
C ALA A 370 -16.79 5.28 11.25
N HIS A 371 -17.34 4.54 12.21
CA HIS A 371 -17.49 4.98 13.59
C HIS A 371 -16.19 4.83 14.37
N ILE A 372 -15.91 5.77 15.26
CA ILE A 372 -14.77 5.77 16.17
C ILE A 372 -15.25 5.98 17.59
N ILE A 373 -14.82 5.11 18.50
CA ILE A 373 -14.91 5.32 19.95
C ILE A 373 -13.52 5.14 20.51
N GLU A 374 -12.93 6.23 21.00
CA GLU A 374 -11.57 6.20 21.54
C GLU A 374 -11.52 6.82 22.92
N SER A 375 -10.83 6.15 23.84
CA SER A 375 -10.65 6.62 25.23
C SER A 375 -9.23 6.34 25.70
N ASP A 376 -8.74 7.20 26.60
CA ASP A 376 -7.55 6.95 27.40
C ASP A 376 -7.98 6.89 28.87
N GLU A 377 -8.10 5.67 29.39
CA GLU A 377 -8.56 5.44 30.78
C GLU A 377 -7.58 5.99 31.80
N ASP A 378 -6.28 6.04 31.49
CA ASP A 378 -5.23 6.52 32.39
C ASP A 378 -5.27 8.03 32.56
N LEU A 379 -5.69 8.76 31.55
CA LEU A 379 -5.82 10.22 31.60
C LEU A 379 -7.13 10.67 32.27
N GLY A 380 -8.18 9.86 32.23
CA GLY A 380 -9.49 10.20 32.78
C GLY A 380 -10.16 11.43 32.14
N VAL A 381 -9.77 11.80 30.94
CA VAL A 381 -10.19 13.01 30.20
C VAL A 381 -11.15 12.62 29.09
N GLY A 382 -12.32 12.16 29.42
CA GLY A 382 -13.41 11.90 28.47
C GLY A 382 -13.05 11.10 27.21
N SER A 383 -13.93 10.21 26.75
CA SER A 383 -13.83 9.52 25.48
C SER A 383 -14.24 10.41 24.31
N PHE A 384 -13.67 10.19 23.14
CA PHE A 384 -14.18 10.68 21.87
C PHE A 384 -15.15 9.65 21.28
N GLU A 385 -16.27 10.12 20.75
CA GLU A 385 -17.21 9.34 19.97
C GLU A 385 -17.60 10.14 18.72
N GLY A 386 -17.45 9.54 17.53
CA GLY A 386 -17.69 10.24 16.28
C GLY A 386 -17.55 9.35 15.06
N ASN A 387 -17.39 10.00 13.90
CA ASN A 387 -17.23 9.33 12.63
C ASN A 387 -16.03 9.91 11.87
N VAL A 388 -15.39 9.04 11.09
CA VAL A 388 -14.43 9.43 10.07
C VAL A 388 -15.06 9.17 8.70
N SER A 389 -14.88 10.11 7.78
CA SER A 389 -15.37 10.03 6.41
C SER A 389 -14.35 10.61 5.43
N GLY A 390 -14.43 10.27 4.16
CA GLY A 390 -13.55 10.87 3.17
C GLY A 390 -13.50 10.19 1.82
N ASN A 391 -12.51 10.57 1.04
CA ASN A 391 -12.14 9.97 -0.24
C ASN A 391 -10.67 10.29 -0.54
N ILE A 392 -10.07 9.59 -1.51
CA ILE A 392 -8.69 9.87 -1.93
C ILE A 392 -8.67 10.02 -3.45
N ILE A 393 -8.00 11.07 -3.95
CA ILE A 393 -7.76 11.28 -5.37
C ILE A 393 -6.28 11.05 -5.64
N ILE A 394 -5.97 10.22 -6.63
CA ILE A 394 -4.60 9.82 -6.93
C ILE A 394 -4.30 10.05 -8.41
N PHE A 395 -3.14 10.65 -8.71
CA PHE A 395 -2.64 10.86 -10.06
C PHE A 395 -1.20 10.39 -10.18
N GLY A 396 -0.90 9.65 -11.25
CA GLY A 396 0.45 9.15 -11.51
C GLY A 396 0.94 9.54 -12.91
N LEU A 397 2.23 9.86 -12.98
CA LEU A 397 2.97 10.07 -14.22
C LEU A 397 4.25 9.23 -14.19
N GLN A 398 4.59 8.60 -15.31
CA GLN A 398 5.79 7.76 -15.42
C GLN A 398 6.33 7.81 -16.84
N ALA A 399 7.66 7.80 -16.96
CA ALA A 399 8.37 7.61 -18.22
C ALA A 399 9.16 6.31 -18.17
N ASN A 400 9.14 5.55 -19.29
CA ASN A 400 9.86 4.28 -19.41
C ASN A 400 10.75 4.35 -20.65
N TYR A 401 12.02 3.98 -20.49
CA TYR A 401 13.01 4.00 -21.55
C TYR A 401 13.67 2.63 -21.69
N VAL A 402 13.76 2.14 -22.94
CA VAL A 402 14.44 0.89 -23.31
C VAL A 402 15.69 1.27 -24.12
N PHE A 403 16.87 0.87 -23.64
CA PHE A 403 18.16 1.16 -24.26
C PHE A 403 18.47 0.23 -25.44
#